data_e7a7d2a0147b1636e0cf25ef5159121a
#
_entry.id   e7a7d2a0147b1636e0cf25ef5159121a
#
_cell.length_a   1.000
_cell.length_b   1.000
_cell.length_c   1.000
_cell.angle_alpha   90.00
_cell.angle_beta   90.00
_cell.angle_gamma   90.00
#
_symmetry.space_group_name_H-M   'P 1'
#
loop_
_entity.id
_entity.type
_entity.pdbx_description
1 polymer ?
#
loop_
_entity_poly.entity_id
_entity_poly.type
_entity_poly.pdbx_seq_one_letter_code
_entity_poly.pdbx_strand_id
1 'polypeptide(L)'
;MATVNYTCPNCAAPLKFNPDKQMFSCEYCMSDFTEKYVQDFFANKEQKENSAEKQEKKEQEKAKENAAKQAQSNDSAQAENKTEEEAVIYNCPSCGAQVVTTASTAATTCFYCQNPVVLGGRLSGEFKPDRVIPFKLSKQKAIDKFLEMCKRKWFLPKNFVSEKHFDKLTGVYFPYWYVDEQRSAQMVAKGEKVRSWTVGDDRYTETKVFELHRAGDLIVNNVFERALKGQDRDMLQCVHPYDLGEAHPFAMSYLSGFQAEKRDIEQNEVAQAVQTRINGYCQQLMKDTASGYSAVQIQNYNDKIELEKWNYTLLPVWVVTYKYRGKILPFAINGQTGKTYGELPTSAGKLLAFAAIIAAALMALGLLGGLLFL
;
A
#
# COMPACT_ATOMS: atom_id res chain seq x y z
N MET A 1 -13.46 -3.31 22.99
CA MET A 1 -12.83 -3.95 21.83
C MET A 1 -11.66 -4.78 22.31
N ALA A 2 -11.55 -6.03 21.89
CA ALA A 2 -10.42 -6.89 22.28
C ALA A 2 -9.15 -6.38 21.60
N THR A 3 -8.11 -6.11 22.38
CA THR A 3 -6.76 -5.78 21.91
C THR A 3 -5.91 -7.01 22.01
N VAL A 4 -5.21 -7.36 20.92
CA VAL A 4 -4.28 -8.50 20.88
C VAL A 4 -2.86 -7.98 21.04
N ASN A 5 -2.12 -8.58 21.95
CA ASN A 5 -0.71 -8.25 22.17
C ASN A 5 0.12 -9.53 21.97
N TYR A 6 1.01 -9.50 20.99
CA TYR A 6 1.91 -10.63 20.74
C TYR A 6 3.09 -10.57 21.70
N THR A 7 3.14 -11.52 22.62
CA THR A 7 4.19 -11.62 23.64
C THR A 7 5.11 -12.78 23.37
N CYS A 8 6.37 -12.64 23.74
CA CYS A 8 7.36 -13.69 23.59
C CYS A 8 6.98 -14.94 24.38
N PRO A 9 6.93 -16.13 23.77
CA PRO A 9 6.65 -17.38 24.46
C PRO A 9 7.62 -17.68 25.61
N ASN A 10 8.86 -17.19 25.54
CA ASN A 10 9.91 -17.48 26.50
C ASN A 10 9.94 -16.53 27.71
N CYS A 11 9.70 -15.21 27.48
CA CYS A 11 9.90 -14.20 28.55
C CYS A 11 8.72 -13.21 28.67
N ALA A 12 7.64 -13.41 27.92
CA ALA A 12 6.45 -12.59 27.89
C ALA A 12 6.67 -11.10 27.47
N ALA A 13 7.88 -10.70 27.08
CA ALA A 13 8.14 -9.37 26.52
C ALA A 13 7.47 -9.21 25.14
N PRO A 14 7.30 -7.96 24.63
CA PRO A 14 6.71 -7.73 23.32
C PRO A 14 7.46 -8.46 22.21
N LEU A 15 6.72 -9.13 21.34
CA LEU A 15 7.24 -9.83 20.16
C LEU A 15 6.97 -8.97 18.92
N LYS A 16 7.99 -8.73 18.09
CA LYS A 16 7.89 -7.93 16.87
C LYS A 16 8.28 -8.74 15.65
N PHE A 17 7.65 -8.46 14.50
CA PHE A 17 8.09 -9.02 13.23
C PHE A 17 9.39 -8.33 12.78
N ASN A 18 10.42 -9.12 12.48
CA ASN A 18 11.73 -8.66 12.01
C ASN A 18 11.84 -8.84 10.48
N PRO A 19 11.82 -7.74 9.70
CA PRO A 19 11.89 -7.80 8.23
C PRO A 19 13.18 -8.44 7.69
N ASP A 20 14.31 -8.27 8.38
CA ASP A 20 15.59 -8.80 7.91
C ASP A 20 15.70 -10.31 8.06
N LYS A 21 15.11 -10.86 9.13
CA LYS A 21 15.11 -12.30 9.41
C LYS A 21 13.88 -13.02 8.84
N GLN A 22 12.82 -12.27 8.47
CA GLN A 22 11.48 -12.81 8.13
C GLN A 22 10.95 -13.72 9.24
N MET A 23 11.19 -13.33 10.50
CA MET A 23 10.82 -14.06 11.70
C MET A 23 10.31 -13.08 12.78
N PHE A 24 9.66 -13.60 13.79
CA PHE A 24 9.27 -12.85 14.98
C PHE A 24 10.40 -12.86 15.99
N SER A 25 10.91 -11.68 16.33
CA SER A 25 12.05 -11.52 17.25
C SER A 25 11.64 -10.87 18.55
N CYS A 26 12.17 -11.37 19.65
CA CYS A 26 12.09 -10.76 20.97
C CYS A 26 13.38 -9.99 21.25
N GLU A 27 13.27 -8.66 21.40
CA GLU A 27 14.42 -7.80 21.69
C GLU A 27 14.97 -7.98 23.14
N TYR A 28 14.24 -8.71 23.99
CA TYR A 28 14.58 -8.88 25.40
C TYR A 28 15.41 -10.15 25.65
N CYS A 29 14.93 -11.30 25.17
CA CYS A 29 15.63 -12.58 25.34
C CYS A 29 16.33 -13.06 24.06
N MET A 30 16.33 -12.26 23.01
CA MET A 30 16.97 -12.52 21.71
C MET A 30 16.49 -13.80 21.01
N SER A 31 15.32 -14.31 21.37
CA SER A 31 14.73 -15.48 20.72
C SER A 31 14.00 -15.09 19.46
N ASP A 32 14.14 -15.93 18.43
CA ASP A 32 13.44 -15.79 17.15
C ASP A 32 12.45 -16.94 16.98
N PHE A 33 11.28 -16.64 16.42
CA PHE A 33 10.19 -17.60 16.21
C PHE A 33 9.67 -17.50 14.78
N THR A 34 9.35 -18.65 14.20
CA THR A 34 8.71 -18.70 12.87
C THR A 34 7.25 -18.25 12.97
N GLU A 35 6.71 -17.77 11.85
CA GLU A 35 5.29 -17.37 11.75
C GLU A 35 4.36 -18.48 12.23
N LYS A 36 4.55 -19.69 11.72
CA LYS A 36 3.73 -20.85 12.09
C LYS A 36 3.74 -21.11 13.60
N TYR A 37 4.91 -21.05 14.23
CA TYR A 37 5.02 -21.24 15.67
C TYR A 37 4.24 -20.18 16.45
N VAL A 38 4.36 -18.90 16.05
CA VAL A 38 3.63 -17.80 16.71
C VAL A 38 2.13 -17.97 16.54
N GLN A 39 1.66 -18.28 15.33
CA GLN A 39 0.24 -18.52 15.07
C GLN A 39 -0.31 -19.67 15.89
N ASP A 40 0.38 -20.82 15.91
CA ASP A 40 -0.05 -22.01 16.67
C ASP A 40 -0.05 -21.74 18.18
N PHE A 41 0.94 -21.00 18.68
CA PHE A 41 1.03 -20.66 20.11
C PHE A 41 -0.14 -19.78 20.56
N PHE A 42 -0.46 -18.71 19.80
CA PHE A 42 -1.54 -17.81 20.15
C PHE A 42 -2.93 -18.42 19.91
N ALA A 43 -3.11 -19.21 18.86
CA ALA A 43 -4.35 -19.96 18.63
C ALA A 43 -4.65 -20.94 19.79
N ASN A 44 -3.64 -21.65 20.25
CA ASN A 44 -3.78 -22.56 21.43
C ASN A 44 -4.08 -21.78 22.71
N LYS A 45 -3.52 -20.58 22.87
CA LYS A 45 -3.78 -19.71 24.02
C LYS A 45 -5.22 -19.21 24.03
N GLU A 46 -5.69 -18.69 22.89
CA GLU A 46 -7.08 -18.23 22.73
C GLU A 46 -8.10 -19.37 22.96
N GLN A 47 -7.81 -20.59 22.49
CA GLN A 47 -8.67 -21.76 22.75
C GLN A 47 -8.75 -22.10 24.23
N LYS A 48 -7.64 -22.02 24.96
CA LYS A 48 -7.61 -22.26 26.42
C LYS A 48 -8.37 -21.18 27.19
N GLU A 49 -8.19 -19.91 26.83
CA GLU A 49 -8.89 -18.77 27.44
C GLU A 49 -10.40 -18.85 27.19
N ASN A 50 -10.82 -19.10 25.94
CA ASN A 50 -12.23 -19.27 25.57
C ASN A 50 -12.87 -20.52 26.26
N SER A 51 -12.11 -21.59 26.51
CA SER A 51 -12.61 -22.75 27.23
C SER A 51 -12.75 -22.49 28.73
N ALA A 52 -11.84 -21.70 29.32
CA ALA A 52 -11.91 -21.27 30.72
C ALA A 52 -13.09 -20.29 30.93
N GLU A 53 -13.27 -19.29 30.08
CA GLU A 53 -14.42 -18.39 30.16
C GLU A 53 -15.77 -19.08 29.97
N LYS A 54 -15.85 -20.11 29.11
CA LYS A 54 -17.06 -20.91 28.94
C LYS A 54 -17.35 -21.75 30.21
N GLN A 55 -16.33 -22.19 30.92
CA GLN A 55 -16.50 -22.89 32.20
C GLN A 55 -16.94 -21.94 33.30
N GLU A 56 -16.31 -20.77 33.42
CA GLU A 56 -16.70 -19.73 34.38
C GLU A 56 -18.12 -19.21 34.14
N LYS A 57 -18.52 -18.97 32.87
CA LYS A 57 -19.89 -18.58 32.53
C LYS A 57 -20.91 -19.67 32.87
N LYS A 58 -20.59 -20.96 32.65
CA LYS A 58 -21.46 -22.07 33.06
C LYS A 58 -21.57 -22.21 34.59
N GLU A 59 -20.52 -21.90 35.34
CA GLU A 59 -20.55 -21.87 36.81
C GLU A 59 -21.33 -20.64 37.30
N GLN A 60 -21.18 -19.48 36.66
CA GLN A 60 -21.94 -18.26 36.99
C GLN A 60 -23.42 -18.34 36.56
N GLU A 61 -23.77 -19.03 35.47
CA GLU A 61 -25.16 -19.30 35.10
C GLU A 61 -25.83 -20.25 36.09
N LYS A 62 -25.14 -21.28 36.53
CA LYS A 62 -25.64 -22.16 37.62
C LYS A 62 -25.80 -21.42 38.95
N ALA A 63 -24.98 -20.41 39.22
CA ALA A 63 -25.12 -19.55 40.40
C ALA A 63 -26.23 -18.48 40.24
N LYS A 64 -26.50 -18.01 38.99
CA LYS A 64 -27.55 -17.02 38.70
C LYS A 64 -28.94 -17.63 38.56
N GLU A 65 -29.07 -18.90 38.19
CA GLU A 65 -30.35 -19.62 38.16
C GLU A 65 -30.99 -19.73 39.53
N ASN A 66 -30.17 -19.65 40.58
CA ASN A 66 -30.64 -19.58 41.97
C ASN A 66 -30.94 -18.15 42.48
N ALA A 67 -30.68 -17.09 41.70
CA ALA A 67 -30.85 -15.70 42.12
C ALA A 67 -31.80 -14.85 41.25
N ALA A 68 -32.36 -15.37 40.15
CA ALA A 68 -33.17 -14.62 39.24
C ALA A 68 -34.68 -14.75 39.53
N LYS A 69 -35.10 -14.02 40.56
CA LYS A 69 -36.46 -13.43 40.63
C LYS A 69 -36.27 -12.00 41.14
N GLN A 70 -36.11 -11.07 40.21
CA GLN A 70 -36.49 -9.66 40.28
C GLN A 70 -35.60 -8.75 39.46
N ALA A 71 -36.25 -8.09 38.56
CA ALA A 71 -35.98 -6.76 37.98
C ALA A 71 -35.66 -6.73 36.47
N GLN A 72 -36.74 -6.36 35.75
CA GLN A 72 -36.72 -5.75 34.43
C GLN A 72 -36.29 -4.27 34.53
N SER A 73 -35.52 -3.79 33.57
CA SER A 73 -35.87 -2.57 32.80
C SER A 73 -34.69 -2.13 31.91
N ASN A 74 -35.03 -1.99 30.65
CA ASN A 74 -34.62 -0.97 29.64
C ASN A 74 -33.25 -0.30 29.72
N ASP A 75 -32.47 -0.36 28.62
CA ASP A 75 -32.28 0.85 27.84
C ASP A 75 -31.77 0.55 26.40
N SER A 76 -32.45 1.15 25.44
CA SER A 76 -32.14 1.20 24.03
C SER A 76 -31.38 2.50 23.76
N ALA A 77 -30.20 2.44 23.16
CA ALA A 77 -29.52 3.62 22.65
C ALA A 77 -29.28 3.52 21.13
N GLN A 78 -29.88 4.48 20.47
CA GLN A 78 -29.86 4.75 19.04
C GLN A 78 -28.45 5.15 18.56
N ALA A 79 -28.12 4.67 17.35
CA ALA A 79 -26.97 5.12 16.59
C ALA A 79 -27.35 6.40 15.81
N GLU A 80 -26.73 7.50 16.13
CA GLU A 80 -26.73 8.71 15.29
C GLU A 80 -25.49 8.78 14.42
N ASN A 81 -25.72 8.96 13.13
CA ASN A 81 -24.73 9.25 12.10
C ASN A 81 -24.15 10.66 12.29
N LYS A 82 -22.83 10.77 12.47
CA LYS A 82 -22.08 12.01 12.20
C LYS A 82 -20.74 11.69 11.59
N THR A 83 -20.54 12.17 10.38
CA THR A 83 -19.29 12.24 9.61
C THR A 83 -18.40 13.32 10.21
N GLU A 84 -17.59 12.92 11.16
CA GLU A 84 -16.34 13.60 11.62
C GLU A 84 -15.35 12.46 11.88
N GLU A 85 -14.04 12.69 11.68
CA GLU A 85 -13.02 11.71 12.01
C GLU A 85 -13.11 11.36 13.50
N GLU A 86 -13.94 10.37 13.83
CA GLU A 86 -14.19 9.97 15.21
C GLU A 86 -12.90 9.42 15.82
N ALA A 87 -12.34 10.17 16.77
CA ALA A 87 -11.27 9.71 17.62
C ALA A 87 -11.79 8.55 18.48
N VAL A 88 -11.13 7.39 18.38
CA VAL A 88 -11.49 6.19 19.14
C VAL A 88 -10.48 6.00 20.25
N ILE A 89 -10.97 5.83 21.46
CA ILE A 89 -10.16 5.61 22.66
C ILE A 89 -10.13 4.10 22.97
N TYR A 90 -8.94 3.58 23.25
CA TYR A 90 -8.77 2.23 23.77
C TYR A 90 -7.71 2.18 24.89
N ASN A 91 -7.77 1.18 25.75
CA ASN A 91 -6.78 0.98 26.80
C ASN A 91 -5.64 0.09 26.32
N CYS A 92 -4.40 0.52 26.52
CA CYS A 92 -3.22 -0.30 26.21
C CYS A 92 -3.18 -1.52 27.14
N PRO A 93 -3.14 -2.76 26.60
CA PRO A 93 -3.15 -3.96 27.43
C PRO A 93 -1.86 -4.15 28.23
N SER A 94 -0.78 -3.46 27.86
CA SER A 94 0.51 -3.59 28.54
C SER A 94 0.69 -2.64 29.73
N CYS A 95 0.16 -1.40 29.64
CA CYS A 95 0.36 -0.38 30.68
C CYS A 95 -0.94 0.27 31.19
N GLY A 96 -2.11 -0.12 30.64
CA GLY A 96 -3.41 0.44 31.03
C GLY A 96 -3.68 1.87 30.51
N ALA A 97 -2.73 2.54 29.87
CA ALA A 97 -2.90 3.90 29.39
C ALA A 97 -3.97 3.99 28.30
N GLN A 98 -4.74 5.08 28.30
CA GLN A 98 -5.68 5.39 27.23
C GLN A 98 -4.95 5.93 26.02
N VAL A 99 -5.18 5.33 24.86
CA VAL A 99 -4.61 5.73 23.57
C VAL A 99 -5.73 6.14 22.64
N VAL A 100 -5.59 7.33 22.06
CA VAL A 100 -6.52 7.88 21.08
C VAL A 100 -6.01 7.60 19.68
N THR A 101 -6.87 7.12 18.79
CA THR A 101 -6.52 6.79 17.41
C THR A 101 -7.69 7.11 16.48
N THR A 102 -7.47 7.09 15.17
CA THR A 102 -8.51 7.28 14.17
C THR A 102 -9.40 6.03 14.04
N ALA A 103 -10.58 6.21 13.46
CA ALA A 103 -11.50 5.09 13.22
C ALA A 103 -10.93 4.04 12.25
N SER A 104 -10.00 4.41 11.36
CA SER A 104 -9.34 3.52 10.40
C SER A 104 -8.15 2.74 10.99
N THR A 105 -7.52 3.21 12.08
CA THR A 105 -6.34 2.56 12.64
C THR A 105 -6.63 1.14 13.14
N ALA A 106 -5.94 0.17 12.62
CA ALA A 106 -6.07 -1.25 13.00
C ALA A 106 -4.90 -1.77 13.85
N ALA A 107 -3.72 -1.18 13.73
CA ALA A 107 -2.58 -1.44 14.59
C ALA A 107 -1.78 -0.17 14.81
N THR A 108 -1.22 -0.01 16.01
CA THR A 108 -0.43 1.17 16.39
C THR A 108 0.56 0.83 17.52
N THR A 109 1.34 1.82 17.94
CA THR A 109 2.24 1.71 19.09
C THR A 109 1.74 2.61 20.21
N CYS A 110 1.69 2.11 21.42
CA CYS A 110 1.31 2.89 22.59
C CYS A 110 2.34 4.01 22.84
N PHE A 111 1.88 5.25 22.94
CA PHE A 111 2.76 6.41 23.18
C PHE A 111 3.46 6.39 24.55
N TYR A 112 2.91 5.67 25.53
CA TYR A 112 3.42 5.65 26.91
C TYR A 112 4.46 4.56 27.13
N CYS A 113 4.15 3.32 26.72
CA CYS A 113 5.06 2.17 26.94
C CYS A 113 5.74 1.68 25.67
N GLN A 114 5.43 2.27 24.52
CA GLN A 114 5.94 1.93 23.19
C GLN A 114 5.70 0.48 22.76
N ASN A 115 4.82 -0.24 23.46
CA ASN A 115 4.44 -1.58 23.06
C ASN A 115 3.51 -1.56 21.84
N PRO A 116 3.69 -2.48 20.87
CA PRO A 116 2.78 -2.61 19.75
C PRO A 116 1.41 -3.09 20.24
N VAL A 117 0.37 -2.49 19.70
CA VAL A 117 -1.02 -2.82 20.01
C VAL A 117 -1.78 -3.09 18.73
N VAL A 118 -2.38 -4.25 18.61
CA VAL A 118 -3.24 -4.63 17.48
C VAL A 118 -4.70 -4.61 17.94
N LEU A 119 -5.54 -3.86 17.23
CA LEU A 119 -6.96 -3.71 17.52
C LEU A 119 -7.72 -4.85 16.82
N GLY A 120 -7.74 -6.03 17.45
CA GLY A 120 -8.20 -7.28 16.86
C GLY A 120 -9.61 -7.28 16.27
N GLY A 121 -10.52 -6.46 16.82
CA GLY A 121 -11.87 -6.34 16.28
C GLY A 121 -11.99 -5.53 14.99
N ARG A 122 -10.94 -4.82 14.54
CA ARG A 122 -11.00 -3.94 13.36
C ARG A 122 -10.61 -4.60 12.05
N LEU A 123 -9.86 -5.70 12.11
CA LEU A 123 -9.50 -6.52 10.95
C LEU A 123 -10.10 -7.93 11.08
N SER A 124 -11.34 -8.01 11.49
CA SER A 124 -12.10 -9.26 11.63
C SER A 124 -13.40 -9.18 10.82
N GLY A 125 -14.04 -10.35 10.57
CA GLY A 125 -15.25 -10.43 9.78
C GLY A 125 -15.03 -9.90 8.35
N GLU A 126 -15.88 -9.03 7.88
CA GLU A 126 -15.82 -8.42 6.54
C GLU A 126 -14.58 -7.52 6.30
N PHE A 127 -13.96 -6.99 7.38
CA PHE A 127 -12.76 -6.16 7.30
C PHE A 127 -11.46 -6.97 7.39
N LYS A 128 -11.55 -8.30 7.44
CA LYS A 128 -10.36 -9.16 7.45
C LYS A 128 -9.69 -9.14 6.07
N PRO A 129 -8.40 -8.76 5.97
CA PRO A 129 -7.65 -8.90 4.74
C PRO A 129 -7.55 -10.36 4.29
N ASP A 130 -7.52 -10.59 2.99
CA ASP A 130 -7.27 -11.92 2.42
C ASP A 130 -5.79 -12.27 2.55
N ARG A 131 -4.93 -11.27 2.30
CA ARG A 131 -3.48 -11.46 2.27
C ARG A 131 -2.72 -10.22 2.72
N VAL A 132 -1.46 -10.43 3.06
CA VAL A 132 -0.50 -9.40 3.45
C VAL A 132 0.83 -9.64 2.76
N ILE A 133 1.51 -8.58 2.33
CA ILE A 133 2.92 -8.64 1.95
C ILE A 133 3.73 -8.19 3.16
N PRO A 134 4.58 -9.05 3.75
CA PRO A 134 5.40 -8.67 4.89
C PRO A 134 6.43 -7.59 4.51
N PHE A 135 6.84 -6.77 5.48
CA PHE A 135 8.01 -5.91 5.30
C PHE A 135 9.24 -6.76 5.02
N LYS A 136 10.01 -6.39 3.97
CA LYS A 136 11.35 -6.96 3.66
C LYS A 136 12.48 -6.01 4.01
N LEU A 137 12.19 -4.71 3.98
CA LEU A 137 13.16 -3.70 4.38
C LEU A 137 12.95 -3.35 5.85
N SER A 138 14.03 -3.48 6.64
CA SER A 138 14.07 -2.91 7.98
C SER A 138 14.07 -1.39 7.94
N LYS A 139 13.76 -0.74 9.07
CA LYS A 139 13.78 0.72 9.21
C LYS A 139 15.13 1.29 8.75
N GLN A 140 16.25 0.66 9.12
CA GLN A 140 17.58 1.13 8.74
C GLN A 140 17.79 1.07 7.22
N LYS A 141 17.44 -0.03 6.57
CA LYS A 141 17.53 -0.15 5.11
C LYS A 141 16.64 0.84 4.37
N ALA A 142 15.47 1.16 4.91
CA ALA A 142 14.60 2.20 4.36
C ALA A 142 15.24 3.59 4.48
N ILE A 143 15.88 3.90 5.61
CA ILE A 143 16.67 5.13 5.81
C ILE A 143 17.79 5.20 4.77
N ASP A 144 18.54 4.13 4.58
CA ASP A 144 19.66 4.09 3.63
C ASP A 144 19.17 4.35 2.18
N LYS A 145 18.05 3.78 1.78
CA LYS A 145 17.40 4.04 0.49
C LYS A 145 16.99 5.50 0.32
N PHE A 146 16.43 6.10 1.36
CA PHE A 146 16.11 7.52 1.35
C PHE A 146 17.35 8.40 1.20
N LEU A 147 18.41 8.10 1.97
CA LEU A 147 19.66 8.83 1.88
C LEU A 147 20.32 8.70 0.50
N GLU A 148 20.28 7.52 -0.10
CA GLU A 148 20.77 7.27 -1.46
C GLU A 148 20.02 8.15 -2.48
N MET A 149 18.70 8.22 -2.37
CA MET A 149 17.89 9.10 -3.23
C MET A 149 18.25 10.58 -3.02
N CYS A 150 18.43 11.02 -1.78
CA CYS A 150 18.82 12.40 -1.46
C CYS A 150 20.20 12.76 -2.06
N LYS A 151 21.16 11.84 -2.01
CA LYS A 151 22.51 12.05 -2.59
C LYS A 151 22.48 12.31 -4.10
N ARG A 152 21.53 11.73 -4.82
CA ARG A 152 21.34 11.93 -6.28
C ARG A 152 20.75 13.30 -6.63
N LYS A 153 20.27 14.09 -5.66
CA LYS A 153 19.59 15.37 -5.87
C LYS A 153 20.52 16.55 -5.58
N TRP A 154 21.14 17.12 -6.61
CA TRP A 154 22.13 18.19 -6.52
C TRP A 154 21.59 19.49 -5.88
N PHE A 155 20.33 19.80 -6.09
CA PHE A 155 19.69 21.02 -5.59
C PHE A 155 19.03 20.87 -4.21
N LEU A 156 19.24 19.74 -3.54
CA LEU A 156 18.69 19.54 -2.20
C LEU A 156 19.36 20.49 -1.19
N PRO A 157 18.60 21.17 -0.29
CA PRO A 157 19.19 22.00 0.76
C PRO A 157 20.12 21.20 1.68
N LYS A 158 21.27 21.80 2.07
CA LYS A 158 22.27 21.11 2.90
C LYS A 158 21.71 20.60 4.24
N ASN A 159 20.74 21.31 4.82
CA ASN A 159 20.17 21.02 6.15
C ASN A 159 18.87 20.18 6.05
N PHE A 160 18.52 19.68 4.86
CA PHE A 160 17.30 18.87 4.70
C PHE A 160 17.45 17.49 5.33
N VAL A 161 18.61 16.87 5.17
CA VAL A 161 18.90 15.54 5.72
C VAL A 161 19.48 15.71 7.12
N SER A 162 18.68 15.44 8.16
CA SER A 162 19.15 15.38 9.56
C SER A 162 18.66 14.09 10.21
N GLU A 163 19.45 13.51 11.10
CA GLU A 163 19.13 12.28 11.84
C GLU A 163 17.81 12.36 12.59
N LYS A 164 17.47 13.54 13.14
CA LYS A 164 16.22 13.77 13.86
C LYS A 164 14.93 13.52 13.05
N HIS A 165 15.03 13.48 11.71
CA HIS A 165 13.88 13.19 10.86
C HIS A 165 13.65 11.68 10.69
N PHE A 166 14.68 10.86 10.86
CA PHE A 166 14.58 9.41 10.68
C PHE A 166 13.89 8.70 11.86
N ASP A 167 13.93 9.32 13.05
CA ASP A 167 13.22 8.78 14.20
C ASP A 167 11.70 8.68 13.94
N LYS A 168 11.18 9.58 13.07
CA LYS A 168 9.76 9.65 12.69
C LYS A 168 9.40 8.70 11.54
N LEU A 169 10.35 7.95 10.96
CA LEU A 169 10.05 6.95 9.94
C LEU A 169 9.25 5.81 10.56
N THR A 170 8.03 5.64 10.09
CA THR A 170 7.07 4.68 10.61
C THR A 170 6.68 3.68 9.54
N GLY A 171 6.70 2.40 9.86
CA GLY A 171 6.19 1.33 8.99
C GLY A 171 4.68 1.22 9.15
N VAL A 172 3.95 1.32 8.03
CA VAL A 172 2.49 1.29 8.00
C VAL A 172 2.02 0.29 6.95
N TYR A 173 1.06 -0.54 7.30
CA TYR A 173 0.34 -1.36 6.36
C TYR A 173 -0.88 -0.60 5.84
N PHE A 174 -0.93 -0.41 4.50
CA PHE A 174 -2.05 0.23 3.82
C PHE A 174 -2.93 -0.78 3.09
N PRO A 175 -4.26 -0.56 3.12
CA PRO A 175 -5.23 -1.43 2.47
C PRO A 175 -5.34 -1.14 0.96
N TYR A 176 -5.39 -2.22 0.17
CA TYR A 176 -5.60 -2.17 -1.29
C TYR A 176 -6.55 -3.26 -1.75
N TRP A 177 -7.31 -2.94 -2.77
CA TRP A 177 -8.03 -3.90 -3.59
C TRP A 177 -7.15 -4.33 -4.76
N TYR A 178 -7.03 -5.62 -4.97
CA TYR A 178 -6.42 -6.22 -6.16
C TYR A 178 -7.45 -7.06 -6.89
N VAL A 179 -7.47 -6.93 -8.22
CA VAL A 179 -8.44 -7.59 -9.08
C VAL A 179 -7.70 -8.40 -10.12
N ASP A 180 -8.09 -9.65 -10.21
CA ASP A 180 -7.66 -10.58 -11.25
C ASP A 180 -8.88 -10.97 -12.07
N GLU A 181 -8.81 -10.86 -13.41
CA GLU A 181 -9.90 -11.18 -14.30
C GLU A 181 -9.48 -12.06 -15.46
N GLN A 182 -10.39 -12.94 -15.86
CA GLN A 182 -10.32 -13.67 -17.13
C GLN A 182 -11.54 -13.30 -17.96
N ARG A 183 -11.30 -12.97 -19.23
CA ARG A 183 -12.34 -12.55 -20.16
C ARG A 183 -12.21 -13.27 -21.49
N SER A 184 -13.33 -13.65 -22.09
CA SER A 184 -13.39 -14.02 -23.49
C SER A 184 -13.77 -12.78 -24.30
N ALA A 185 -12.94 -12.41 -25.29
CA ALA A 185 -13.08 -11.18 -26.04
C ALA A 185 -13.10 -11.39 -27.54
N GLN A 186 -13.85 -10.55 -28.25
CA GLN A 186 -13.93 -10.49 -29.71
C GLN A 186 -13.77 -9.05 -30.17
N MET A 187 -12.97 -8.86 -31.23
CA MET A 187 -12.70 -7.55 -31.81
C MET A 187 -12.84 -7.60 -33.34
N VAL A 188 -13.55 -6.64 -33.88
CA VAL A 188 -13.52 -6.29 -35.31
C VAL A 188 -12.83 -4.93 -35.45
N ALA A 189 -11.81 -4.86 -36.27
CA ALA A 189 -11.03 -3.64 -36.47
C ALA A 189 -10.67 -3.40 -37.93
N LYS A 190 -10.46 -2.15 -38.29
CA LYS A 190 -9.88 -1.74 -39.56
C LYS A 190 -8.37 -1.63 -39.40
N GLY A 191 -7.62 -2.39 -40.21
CA GLY A 191 -6.15 -2.34 -40.26
C GLY A 191 -5.66 -1.72 -41.55
N GLU A 192 -4.66 -0.86 -41.48
CA GLU A 192 -4.07 -0.22 -42.65
C GLU A 192 -2.62 -0.63 -42.83
N LYS A 193 -2.22 -1.00 -44.04
CA LYS A 193 -0.82 -1.15 -44.46
C LYS A 193 -0.45 -0.08 -45.44
N VAL A 194 0.48 0.76 -45.05
CA VAL A 194 0.97 1.87 -45.86
C VAL A 194 2.35 1.50 -46.42
N ARG A 195 2.49 1.62 -47.73
CA ARG A 195 3.75 1.46 -48.46
C ARG A 195 4.01 2.70 -49.25
N SER A 196 5.20 3.28 -49.14
CA SER A 196 5.63 4.43 -49.92
C SER A 196 6.90 4.08 -50.69
N TRP A 197 6.99 4.55 -51.95
CA TRP A 197 8.17 4.45 -52.77
C TRP A 197 8.30 5.72 -53.65
N THR A 198 9.50 5.96 -54.19
CA THR A 198 9.79 7.13 -55.05
C THR A 198 10.15 6.63 -56.43
N VAL A 199 9.61 7.28 -57.44
CA VAL A 199 9.95 7.05 -58.86
C VAL A 199 10.27 8.43 -59.49
N GLY A 200 11.54 8.64 -59.82
CA GLY A 200 12.01 9.99 -60.19
C GLY A 200 11.86 10.99 -59.04
N ASP A 201 11.22 12.10 -59.30
CA ASP A 201 10.94 13.14 -58.29
C ASP A 201 9.61 12.95 -57.55
N ASP A 202 8.81 11.95 -57.95
CA ASP A 202 7.49 11.71 -57.41
C ASP A 202 7.49 10.64 -56.32
N ARG A 203 6.78 10.95 -55.23
CA ARG A 203 6.57 10.00 -54.13
C ARG A 203 5.17 9.40 -54.16
N TYR A 204 5.12 8.09 -54.30
CA TYR A 204 3.88 7.32 -54.30
C TYR A 204 3.61 6.71 -52.92
N THR A 205 2.33 6.71 -52.53
CA THR A 205 1.90 6.03 -51.28
C THR A 205 0.68 5.19 -51.59
N GLU A 206 0.80 3.90 -51.29
CA GLU A 206 -0.29 2.94 -51.37
C GLU A 206 -0.77 2.62 -49.94
N THR A 207 -2.07 2.74 -49.70
CA THR A 207 -2.71 2.33 -48.45
C THR A 207 -3.66 1.18 -48.72
N LYS A 208 -3.36 -0.01 -48.21
CA LYS A 208 -4.26 -1.16 -48.21
C LYS A 208 -5.02 -1.26 -46.93
N VAL A 209 -6.33 -1.40 -47.03
CA VAL A 209 -7.25 -1.50 -45.89
C VAL A 209 -7.75 -2.92 -45.74
N PHE A 210 -7.74 -3.40 -44.51
CA PHE A 210 -8.13 -4.77 -44.14
C PHE A 210 -9.17 -4.71 -43.01
N GLU A 211 -10.11 -5.63 -43.07
CA GLU A 211 -10.96 -5.94 -41.94
C GLU A 211 -10.29 -7.04 -41.10
N LEU A 212 -10.14 -6.79 -39.82
CA LEU A 212 -9.45 -7.68 -38.87
C LEU A 212 -10.45 -8.26 -37.89
N HIS A 213 -10.53 -9.58 -37.84
CA HIS A 213 -11.29 -10.29 -36.80
C HIS A 213 -10.30 -10.94 -35.83
N ARG A 214 -10.50 -10.68 -34.53
CA ARG A 214 -9.73 -11.27 -33.45
C ARG A 214 -10.67 -11.81 -32.39
N ALA A 215 -10.36 -12.97 -31.86
CA ALA A 215 -11.04 -13.55 -30.72
C ALA A 215 -10.02 -14.29 -29.86
N GLY A 216 -10.23 -14.30 -28.55
CA GLY A 216 -9.35 -15.01 -27.63
C GLY A 216 -9.68 -14.72 -26.17
N ASP A 217 -9.02 -15.46 -25.29
CA ASP A 217 -9.12 -15.31 -23.86
C ASP A 217 -8.04 -14.36 -23.35
N LEU A 218 -8.44 -13.40 -22.54
CA LEU A 218 -7.59 -12.39 -21.95
C LEU A 218 -7.49 -12.64 -20.44
N ILE A 219 -6.26 -12.57 -19.94
CA ILE A 219 -5.97 -12.65 -18.51
C ILE A 219 -5.37 -11.32 -18.08
N VAL A 220 -6.05 -10.62 -17.19
CA VAL A 220 -5.60 -9.35 -16.60
C VAL A 220 -5.46 -9.57 -15.11
N ASN A 221 -4.24 -9.53 -14.62
CA ASN A 221 -3.92 -9.79 -13.22
C ASN A 221 -3.40 -8.53 -12.53
N ASN A 222 -3.63 -8.49 -11.22
CA ASN A 222 -3.00 -7.50 -10.33
C ASN A 222 -3.38 -6.05 -10.63
N VAL A 223 -4.58 -5.81 -11.14
CA VAL A 223 -5.10 -4.45 -11.23
C VAL A 223 -5.46 -4.00 -9.82
N PHE A 224 -4.86 -2.91 -9.37
CA PHE A 224 -5.01 -2.48 -7.99
C PHE A 224 -5.73 -1.13 -7.87
N GLU A 225 -6.40 -0.93 -6.75
CA GLU A 225 -6.94 0.35 -6.31
C GLU A 225 -6.77 0.48 -4.80
N ARG A 226 -6.57 1.71 -4.32
CA ARG A 226 -6.49 1.98 -2.88
C ARG A 226 -7.83 1.71 -2.21
N ALA A 227 -7.78 1.24 -0.97
CA ALA A 227 -8.95 0.99 -0.15
C ALA A 227 -9.05 1.94 1.05
N LEU A 228 -8.39 3.13 0.97
CA LEU A 228 -8.36 4.14 2.03
C LEU A 228 -8.59 5.53 1.47
N LYS A 229 -9.49 6.31 2.11
CA LYS A 229 -9.75 7.74 1.87
C LYS A 229 -8.72 8.60 2.64
N GLY A 230 -8.65 9.87 2.33
CA GLY A 230 -7.92 10.85 3.16
C GLY A 230 -6.39 10.81 3.08
N GLN A 231 -5.78 9.80 2.47
CA GLN A 231 -4.33 9.73 2.27
C GLN A 231 -3.94 10.28 0.88
N ASP A 232 -2.69 10.77 0.77
CA ASP A 232 -2.14 11.22 -0.51
C ASP A 232 -2.20 10.07 -1.54
N ARG A 233 -3.07 10.26 -2.55
CA ARG A 233 -3.32 9.24 -3.59
C ARG A 233 -2.05 8.94 -4.36
N ASP A 234 -1.30 9.99 -4.72
CA ASP A 234 -0.11 9.86 -5.55
C ASP A 234 1.00 9.14 -4.76
N MET A 235 1.13 9.41 -3.46
CA MET A 235 2.05 8.70 -2.58
C MET A 235 1.77 7.21 -2.57
N LEU A 236 0.51 6.81 -2.36
CA LEU A 236 0.13 5.39 -2.27
C LEU A 236 0.22 4.67 -3.63
N GLN A 237 -0.06 5.35 -4.74
CA GLN A 237 0.05 4.74 -6.07
C GLN A 237 1.51 4.65 -6.56
N CYS A 238 2.33 5.66 -6.28
CA CYS A 238 3.70 5.72 -6.81
C CYS A 238 4.68 4.76 -6.14
N VAL A 239 4.36 4.21 -4.97
CA VAL A 239 5.21 3.18 -4.33
C VAL A 239 5.09 1.80 -4.99
N HIS A 240 4.10 1.56 -5.85
CA HIS A 240 4.02 0.33 -6.65
C HIS A 240 5.18 0.23 -7.66
N PRO A 241 5.57 -0.96 -8.17
CA PRO A 241 4.90 -2.25 -7.97
C PRO A 241 5.30 -2.98 -6.69
N TYR A 242 4.46 -3.96 -6.31
CA TYR A 242 4.75 -5.00 -5.33
C TYR A 242 4.79 -6.37 -6.03
N ASP A 243 5.64 -7.26 -5.55
CA ASP A 243 5.63 -8.67 -5.95
C ASP A 243 4.58 -9.42 -5.12
N LEU A 244 3.44 -9.70 -5.74
CA LEU A 244 2.34 -10.42 -5.11
C LEU A 244 2.60 -11.93 -4.98
N GLY A 245 3.62 -12.46 -5.64
CA GLY A 245 4.08 -13.84 -5.42
C GLY A 245 4.57 -14.09 -4.00
N GLU A 246 4.93 -13.03 -3.28
CA GLU A 246 5.39 -13.06 -1.90
C GLU A 246 4.27 -12.69 -0.89
N ALA A 247 3.03 -12.63 -1.33
CA ALA A 247 1.90 -12.40 -0.45
C ALA A 247 1.58 -13.66 0.37
N HIS A 248 1.43 -13.49 1.67
CA HIS A 248 1.02 -14.53 2.61
C HIS A 248 -0.47 -14.40 2.95
N PRO A 249 -1.15 -15.48 3.32
CA PRO A 249 -2.46 -15.38 3.96
C PRO A 249 -2.37 -14.42 5.15
N PHE A 250 -3.39 -13.58 5.31
CA PHE A 250 -3.35 -12.58 6.37
C PHE A 250 -3.33 -13.23 7.77
N ALA A 251 -2.36 -12.81 8.58
CA ALA A 251 -2.29 -13.10 10.01
C ALA A 251 -2.00 -11.79 10.77
N MET A 252 -2.73 -11.56 11.87
CA MET A 252 -2.56 -10.35 12.67
C MET A 252 -1.15 -10.20 13.27
N SER A 253 -0.42 -11.28 13.44
CA SER A 253 0.96 -11.28 13.92
C SER A 253 1.88 -10.39 13.08
N TYR A 254 1.69 -10.33 11.74
CA TYR A 254 2.47 -9.46 10.87
C TYR A 254 2.38 -7.97 11.19
N LEU A 255 1.31 -7.56 11.89
CA LEU A 255 1.12 -6.16 12.29
C LEU A 255 1.93 -5.81 13.54
N SER A 256 2.49 -6.79 14.23
CA SER A 256 3.24 -6.56 15.49
C SER A 256 4.53 -5.78 15.22
N GLY A 257 4.62 -4.58 15.77
CA GLY A 257 5.73 -3.63 15.55
C GLY A 257 5.52 -2.62 14.44
N PHE A 258 4.37 -2.67 13.74
CA PHE A 258 3.98 -1.73 12.68
C PHE A 258 2.64 -1.10 12.96
N GLN A 259 2.35 0.01 12.27
CA GLN A 259 1.01 0.55 12.19
C GLN A 259 0.24 -0.15 11.07
N ALA A 260 -1.08 -0.15 11.15
CA ALA A 260 -1.94 -0.66 10.09
C ALA A 260 -3.24 0.14 10.03
N GLU A 261 -3.70 0.37 8.81
CA GLU A 261 -4.98 0.99 8.53
C GLU A 261 -5.95 -0.08 7.98
N LYS A 262 -7.21 -0.04 8.40
CA LYS A 262 -8.28 -0.83 7.80
C LYS A 262 -8.82 -0.11 6.57
N ARG A 263 -9.46 -0.84 5.67
CA ARG A 263 -10.16 -0.23 4.55
C ARG A 263 -11.37 0.60 5.02
N ASP A 264 -11.60 1.71 4.32
CA ASP A 264 -12.77 2.58 4.44
C ASP A 264 -13.40 2.89 3.07
N ILE A 265 -12.86 2.26 2.00
CA ILE A 265 -13.44 2.24 0.67
C ILE A 265 -13.85 0.80 0.36
N GLU A 266 -15.14 0.63 0.11
CA GLU A 266 -15.70 -0.66 -0.24
C GLU A 266 -15.44 -1.03 -1.70
N GLN A 267 -15.46 -2.34 -2.01
CA GLN A 267 -15.24 -2.86 -3.36
C GLN A 267 -16.16 -2.20 -4.39
N ASN A 268 -17.44 -2.04 -4.08
CA ASN A 268 -18.44 -1.44 -4.98
C ASN A 268 -18.16 0.02 -5.31
N GLU A 269 -17.53 0.79 -4.40
CA GLU A 269 -17.16 2.19 -4.63
C GLU A 269 -16.09 2.33 -5.72
N VAL A 270 -15.20 1.35 -5.86
CA VAL A 270 -14.09 1.39 -6.81
C VAL A 270 -14.27 0.50 -8.04
N ALA A 271 -15.26 -0.40 -8.01
CA ALA A 271 -15.50 -1.40 -9.07
C ALA A 271 -15.59 -0.76 -10.46
N GLN A 272 -16.36 0.32 -10.62
CA GLN A 272 -16.53 0.97 -11.92
C GLN A 272 -15.20 1.56 -12.46
N ALA A 273 -14.40 2.17 -11.61
CA ALA A 273 -13.09 2.75 -12.00
C ALA A 273 -12.09 1.65 -12.40
N VAL A 274 -12.07 0.55 -11.65
CA VAL A 274 -11.24 -0.62 -11.94
C VAL A 274 -11.67 -1.26 -13.26
N GLN A 275 -12.97 -1.50 -13.47
CA GLN A 275 -13.52 -2.06 -14.70
C GLN A 275 -13.22 -1.19 -15.93
N THR A 276 -13.29 0.13 -15.80
CA THR A 276 -12.89 1.05 -16.88
C THR A 276 -11.44 0.87 -17.28
N ARG A 277 -10.52 0.71 -16.31
CA ARG A 277 -9.09 0.44 -16.58
C ARG A 277 -8.88 -0.91 -17.22
N ILE A 278 -9.52 -1.96 -16.70
CA ILE A 278 -9.40 -3.32 -17.23
C ILE A 278 -9.91 -3.37 -18.66
N ASN A 279 -11.05 -2.72 -18.96
CA ASN A 279 -11.57 -2.60 -20.33
C ASN A 279 -10.54 -1.95 -21.27
N GLY A 280 -9.87 -0.89 -20.81
CA GLY A 280 -8.79 -0.25 -21.58
C GLY A 280 -7.61 -1.18 -21.85
N TYR A 281 -7.19 -1.95 -20.86
CA TYR A 281 -6.12 -2.96 -21.01
C TYR A 281 -6.52 -4.08 -21.97
N CYS A 282 -7.73 -4.60 -21.85
CA CYS A 282 -8.24 -5.66 -22.73
C CYS A 282 -8.31 -5.20 -24.20
N GLN A 283 -8.84 -4.00 -24.46
CA GLN A 283 -8.86 -3.43 -25.80
C GLN A 283 -7.44 -3.22 -26.37
N GLN A 284 -6.50 -2.76 -25.53
CA GLN A 284 -5.11 -2.59 -25.96
C GLN A 284 -4.45 -3.93 -26.25
N LEU A 285 -4.63 -4.94 -25.40
CA LEU A 285 -4.13 -6.30 -25.62
C LEU A 285 -4.65 -6.88 -26.95
N MET A 286 -5.95 -6.73 -27.23
CA MET A 286 -6.55 -7.19 -28.49
C MET A 286 -5.96 -6.43 -29.69
N LYS A 287 -5.77 -5.11 -29.57
CA LYS A 287 -5.17 -4.27 -30.60
C LYS A 287 -3.71 -4.69 -30.88
N ASP A 288 -2.96 -5.05 -29.86
CA ASP A 288 -1.56 -5.47 -29.98
C ASP A 288 -1.41 -6.79 -30.75
N THR A 289 -2.45 -7.65 -30.78
CA THR A 289 -2.49 -8.83 -31.63
C THR A 289 -2.53 -8.52 -33.13
N ALA A 290 -2.84 -7.28 -33.49
CA ALA A 290 -2.85 -6.79 -34.87
C ALA A 290 -1.53 -6.08 -35.22
N SER A 291 -0.41 -6.50 -34.65
CA SER A 291 0.94 -6.04 -34.99
C SER A 291 1.23 -6.33 -36.47
N GLY A 292 1.83 -5.39 -37.19
CA GLY A 292 2.11 -5.53 -38.62
C GLY A 292 1.17 -4.74 -39.52
N TYR A 293 0.23 -3.98 -38.94
CA TYR A 293 -0.51 -2.92 -39.60
C TYR A 293 0.03 -1.55 -39.17
N SER A 294 0.07 -0.60 -40.10
CA SER A 294 0.56 0.78 -39.82
C SER A 294 -0.39 1.56 -38.90
N ALA A 295 -1.67 1.25 -38.98
CA ALA A 295 -2.72 1.77 -38.11
C ALA A 295 -3.79 0.69 -37.88
N VAL A 296 -4.34 0.67 -36.65
CA VAL A 296 -5.45 -0.23 -36.28
C VAL A 296 -6.52 0.59 -35.57
N GLN A 297 -7.73 0.58 -36.11
CA GLN A 297 -8.89 1.24 -35.53
C GLN A 297 -9.94 0.19 -35.16
N ILE A 298 -10.25 0.05 -33.89
CA ILE A 298 -11.30 -0.84 -33.40
C ILE A 298 -12.65 -0.29 -33.85
N GLN A 299 -13.44 -1.12 -34.52
CA GLN A 299 -14.82 -0.82 -34.96
C GLN A 299 -15.86 -1.41 -34.02
N ASN A 300 -15.60 -2.63 -33.55
CA ASN A 300 -16.46 -3.28 -32.58
C ASN A 300 -15.59 -4.11 -31.61
N TYR A 301 -15.97 -4.05 -30.33
CA TYR A 301 -15.32 -4.80 -29.27
C TYR A 301 -16.40 -5.31 -28.32
N ASN A 302 -16.42 -6.62 -28.10
CA ASN A 302 -17.28 -7.27 -27.13
C ASN A 302 -16.42 -8.18 -26.27
N ASP A 303 -16.67 -8.15 -24.96
CA ASP A 303 -16.06 -9.09 -24.05
C ASP A 303 -17.08 -9.59 -23.01
N LYS A 304 -16.73 -10.72 -22.41
CA LYS A 304 -17.48 -11.35 -21.34
C LYS A 304 -16.53 -11.74 -20.23
N ILE A 305 -16.82 -11.32 -19.02
CA ILE A 305 -16.08 -11.72 -17.82
C ILE A 305 -16.43 -13.18 -17.53
N GLU A 306 -15.43 -14.06 -17.55
CA GLU A 306 -15.56 -15.48 -17.21
C GLU A 306 -15.19 -15.74 -15.74
N LEU A 307 -14.20 -15.00 -15.21
CA LEU A 307 -13.77 -15.06 -13.83
C LEU A 307 -13.34 -13.67 -13.36
N GLU A 308 -13.83 -13.28 -12.19
CA GLU A 308 -13.40 -12.08 -11.48
C GLU A 308 -13.07 -12.45 -10.04
N LYS A 309 -11.92 -12.03 -9.57
CA LYS A 309 -11.49 -12.25 -8.19
C LYS A 309 -10.95 -10.98 -7.59
N TRP A 310 -11.57 -10.54 -6.50
CA TRP A 310 -11.10 -9.45 -5.67
C TRP A 310 -10.35 -9.97 -4.45
N ASN A 311 -9.24 -9.32 -4.14
CA ASN A 311 -8.42 -9.65 -2.98
C ASN A 311 -8.14 -8.37 -2.18
N TYR A 312 -8.57 -8.35 -0.93
CA TYR A 312 -8.21 -7.31 0.02
C TYR A 312 -6.81 -7.59 0.55
N THR A 313 -5.85 -6.70 0.25
CA THR A 313 -4.43 -6.92 0.51
C THR A 313 -3.84 -5.78 1.33
N LEU A 314 -3.08 -6.09 2.38
CA LEU A 314 -2.28 -5.12 3.11
C LEU A 314 -0.87 -5.05 2.54
N LEU A 315 -0.41 -3.81 2.26
CA LEU A 315 0.89 -3.53 1.66
C LEU A 315 1.80 -2.75 2.60
N PRO A 316 3.08 -3.12 2.73
CA PRO A 316 4.02 -2.49 3.63
C PRO A 316 4.60 -1.20 3.03
N VAL A 317 4.46 -0.09 3.74
CA VAL A 317 5.01 1.22 3.32
C VAL A 317 5.72 1.87 4.51
N TRP A 318 6.96 2.28 4.34
CA TRP A 318 7.65 3.18 5.25
C TRP A 318 7.24 4.61 4.93
N VAL A 319 6.70 5.33 5.89
CA VAL A 319 6.21 6.70 5.73
C VAL A 319 6.98 7.64 6.65
N VAL A 320 7.37 8.79 6.13
CA VAL A 320 7.90 9.90 6.92
C VAL A 320 7.37 11.22 6.37
N THR A 321 7.08 12.14 7.27
CA THR A 321 6.57 13.47 6.92
C THR A 321 7.59 14.52 7.33
N TYR A 322 8.02 15.33 6.37
CA TYR A 322 8.94 16.46 6.60
C TYR A 322 8.19 17.78 6.59
N LYS A 323 8.50 18.63 7.56
CA LYS A 323 8.06 20.03 7.55
C LYS A 323 9.21 20.90 7.05
N TYR A 324 9.05 21.47 5.87
CA TYR A 324 10.07 22.35 5.27
C TYR A 324 9.44 23.66 4.79
N ARG A 325 9.91 24.80 5.35
CA ARG A 325 9.39 26.16 5.05
C ARG A 325 7.87 26.28 5.13
N GLY A 326 7.26 25.67 6.16
CA GLY A 326 5.82 25.69 6.37
C GLY A 326 5.00 24.68 5.52
N LYS A 327 5.62 24.00 4.54
CA LYS A 327 4.98 22.93 3.77
C LYS A 327 5.23 21.57 4.44
N ILE A 328 4.21 20.73 4.40
CA ILE A 328 4.29 19.33 4.81
C ILE A 328 4.61 18.52 3.56
N LEU A 329 5.72 17.81 3.56
CA LEU A 329 6.19 16.99 2.44
C LEU A 329 6.12 15.52 2.88
N PRO A 330 5.14 14.74 2.39
CA PRO A 330 5.07 13.32 2.65
C PRO A 330 6.13 12.59 1.82
N PHE A 331 6.68 11.54 2.39
CA PHE A 331 7.64 10.67 1.76
C PHE A 331 7.32 9.22 2.09
N ALA A 332 7.34 8.37 1.08
CA ALA A 332 7.03 6.95 1.21
C ALA A 332 8.10 6.07 0.56
N ILE A 333 8.32 4.91 1.14
CA ILE A 333 9.21 3.88 0.61
C ILE A 333 8.45 2.56 0.64
N ASN A 334 8.42 1.88 -0.50
CA ASN A 334 7.89 0.52 -0.57
C ASN A 334 8.66 -0.40 0.38
N GLY A 335 7.96 -1.00 1.34
CA GLY A 335 8.56 -1.83 2.38
C GLY A 335 9.09 -3.18 1.87
N GLN A 336 8.74 -3.57 0.64
CA GLN A 336 9.23 -4.77 -0.03
C GLN A 336 10.39 -4.46 -0.98
N THR A 337 10.17 -3.55 -1.94
CA THR A 337 11.11 -3.31 -3.05
C THR A 337 12.09 -2.17 -2.80
N GLY A 338 11.77 -1.29 -1.86
CA GLY A 338 12.57 -0.09 -1.59
C GLY A 338 12.34 1.05 -2.59
N LYS A 339 11.33 0.95 -3.47
CA LYS A 339 10.97 2.05 -4.36
C LYS A 339 10.50 3.24 -3.53
N THR A 340 11.03 4.41 -3.85
CA THR A 340 10.80 5.64 -3.10
C THR A 340 9.87 6.58 -3.86
N TYR A 341 9.01 7.29 -3.13
CA TYR A 341 8.21 8.40 -3.61
C TYR A 341 8.26 9.55 -2.62
N GLY A 342 8.27 10.76 -3.13
CA GLY A 342 8.17 11.98 -2.32
C GLY A 342 8.75 13.20 -3.02
N GLU A 343 8.20 14.35 -2.68
CA GLU A 343 8.70 15.63 -3.17
C GLU A 343 9.87 16.10 -2.31
N LEU A 344 11.00 16.31 -2.95
CA LEU A 344 12.17 16.88 -2.29
C LEU A 344 12.26 18.39 -2.55
N PRO A 345 12.51 19.20 -1.51
CA PRO A 345 12.63 20.64 -1.69
C PRO A 345 13.88 20.99 -2.47
N THR A 346 13.78 22.00 -3.33
CA THR A 346 14.89 22.55 -4.06
C THR A 346 15.44 23.81 -3.36
N SER A 347 16.77 23.93 -3.34
CA SER A 347 17.47 25.13 -2.84
C SER A 347 17.56 26.16 -3.95
N ALA A 348 16.83 27.26 -3.83
CA ALA A 348 16.89 28.38 -4.78
C ALA A 348 18.31 28.92 -4.94
N GLY A 349 19.11 29.00 -3.84
CA GLY A 349 20.49 29.46 -3.90
C GLY A 349 21.40 28.55 -4.73
N LYS A 350 21.26 27.21 -4.60
CA LYS A 350 22.02 26.26 -5.43
C LYS A 350 21.57 26.32 -6.89
N LEU A 351 20.27 26.52 -7.15
CA LEU A 351 19.75 26.63 -8.50
C LEU A 351 20.26 27.89 -9.19
N LEU A 352 20.26 29.03 -8.50
CA LEU A 352 20.80 30.30 -9.01
C LEU A 352 22.32 30.21 -9.24
N ALA A 353 23.07 29.61 -8.30
CA ALA A 353 24.50 29.41 -8.50
C ALA A 353 24.79 28.54 -9.74
N PHE A 354 24.03 27.47 -9.93
CA PHE A 354 24.18 26.62 -11.11
C PHE A 354 23.81 27.33 -12.41
N ALA A 355 22.72 28.11 -12.43
CA ALA A 355 22.34 28.95 -13.57
C ALA A 355 23.43 29.99 -13.90
N ALA A 356 24.03 30.61 -12.88
CA ALA A 356 25.14 31.57 -13.08
C ALA A 356 26.40 30.91 -13.68
N ILE A 357 26.72 29.68 -13.25
CA ILE A 357 27.85 28.90 -13.82
C ILE A 357 27.58 28.59 -15.30
N ILE A 358 26.39 28.15 -15.66
CA ILE A 358 26.02 27.89 -17.06
C ILE A 358 26.10 29.17 -17.89
N ALA A 359 25.54 30.28 -17.40
CA ALA A 359 25.60 31.57 -18.10
C ALA A 359 27.04 32.02 -18.32
N ALA A 360 27.93 31.92 -17.33
CA ALA A 360 29.33 32.22 -17.43
C ALA A 360 30.06 31.33 -18.47
N ALA A 361 29.78 30.03 -18.47
CA ALA A 361 30.33 29.10 -19.45
C ALA A 361 29.89 29.40 -20.87
N LEU A 362 28.61 29.74 -21.09
CA LEU A 362 28.11 30.15 -22.41
C LEU A 362 28.69 31.46 -22.87
N MET A 363 28.87 32.46 -22.01
CA MET A 363 29.58 33.70 -22.31
C MET A 363 31.03 33.47 -22.72
N ALA A 364 31.74 32.61 -21.97
CA ALA A 364 33.13 32.28 -22.31
C ALA A 364 33.24 31.58 -23.68
N LEU A 365 32.34 30.62 -23.97
CA LEU A 365 32.28 29.96 -25.27
C LEU A 365 31.95 30.95 -26.41
N GLY A 366 31.03 31.90 -26.18
CA GLY A 366 30.68 32.94 -27.13
C GLY A 366 31.85 33.88 -27.44
N LEU A 367 32.62 34.28 -26.41
CA LEU A 367 33.84 35.12 -26.58
C LEU A 367 34.94 34.37 -27.32
N LEU A 368 35.18 33.09 -27.02
CA LEU A 368 36.12 32.24 -27.72
C LEU A 368 35.72 32.01 -29.18
N GLY A 369 34.46 31.78 -29.46
CA GLY A 369 33.91 31.66 -30.82
C GLY A 369 34.06 32.98 -31.64
N GLY A 370 33.76 34.10 -31.00
CA GLY A 370 33.94 35.43 -31.63
C GLY A 370 35.41 35.77 -31.97
N LEU A 371 36.36 35.32 -31.12
CA LEU A 371 37.81 35.45 -31.36
C LEU A 371 38.34 34.57 -32.50
N LEU A 372 37.66 33.45 -32.79
CA LEU A 372 38.03 32.53 -33.89
C LEU A 372 37.51 32.94 -35.25
N PHE A 373 36.52 33.89 -35.31
CA PHE A 373 35.92 34.42 -36.54
C PHE A 373 36.36 35.85 -36.86
N LEU A 374 37.21 36.48 -36.05
CA LEU A 374 37.94 37.70 -36.29
C LEU A 374 39.39 37.39 -36.69
#